data_c47276174645cb1e2c7c7000a9995211
#
_entry.id   c47276174645cb1e2c7c7000a9995211
#
_cell.length_a   1.000
_cell.length_b   1.000
_cell.length_c   1.000
_cell.angle_alpha   90.00
_cell.angle_beta   90.00
_cell.angle_gamma   90.00
#
_symmetry.space_group_name_H-M   'P 1'
#
loop_
_entity.id
_entity.type
_entity.pdbx_description
1 polymer ?
#
loop_
_entity_poly.entity_id
_entity_poly.type
_entity_poly.pdbx_seq_one_letter_code
_entity_poly.pdbx_strand_id
1 'polypeptide(L)'
;MQRPEVSIEQLERRALEIRRTVLRMCRARGGYAGQGIALAELAACIYFAEMRGDGRGAFHDRYVLSNGHDAIVTYAALHAFGIYSLEELETYGAPGSRIEMSPIEQAAPGFEMTAGSLGEGPSQAAGIAYGEKLRGSDRRIYCLLSDG
;
A
#
# COMPACT_ATOMS: atom_id res chain seq x y z
N MET A 1 11.29 -10.08 -13.86
CA MET A 1 9.80 -10.06 -13.88
C MET A 1 9.33 -8.91 -14.74
N GLN A 2 8.25 -9.09 -15.50
CA GLN A 2 7.67 -8.03 -16.33
C GLN A 2 6.65 -7.21 -15.54
N ARG A 3 6.38 -5.97 -16.01
CA ARG A 3 5.26 -5.17 -15.53
C ARG A 3 3.94 -5.79 -16.03
N PRO A 4 2.86 -5.69 -15.25
CA PRO A 4 1.55 -6.08 -15.74
C PRO A 4 1.13 -5.22 -16.95
N GLU A 5 0.55 -5.85 -17.96
CA GLU A 5 -0.14 -5.12 -19.02
C GLU A 5 -1.58 -4.85 -18.56
N VAL A 6 -1.91 -3.57 -18.36
CA VAL A 6 -3.22 -3.15 -17.85
C VAL A 6 -3.70 -1.92 -18.63
N SER A 7 -4.99 -1.90 -19.00
CA SER A 7 -5.59 -0.74 -19.68
C SER A 7 -5.96 0.35 -18.66
N ILE A 8 -6.12 1.59 -19.14
CA ILE A 8 -6.60 2.71 -18.32
C ILE A 8 -7.95 2.39 -17.69
N GLU A 9 -8.89 1.81 -18.44
CA GLU A 9 -10.21 1.43 -17.91
C GLU A 9 -10.11 0.36 -16.81
N GLN A 10 -9.13 -0.53 -16.87
CA GLN A 10 -8.86 -1.48 -15.79
C GLN A 10 -8.33 -0.78 -14.55
N LEU A 11 -7.43 0.20 -14.70
CA LEU A 11 -6.92 1.00 -13.59
C LEU A 11 -8.02 1.85 -12.94
N GLU A 12 -8.89 2.46 -13.74
CA GLU A 12 -10.06 3.20 -13.23
C GLU A 12 -11.00 2.30 -12.42
N ARG A 13 -11.26 1.08 -12.89
CA ARG A 13 -12.02 0.09 -12.13
C ARG A 13 -11.33 -0.28 -10.81
N ARG A 14 -10.02 -0.50 -10.81
CA ARG A 14 -9.25 -0.76 -9.59
C ARG A 14 -9.28 0.41 -8.62
N ALA A 15 -9.14 1.63 -9.09
CA ALA A 15 -9.27 2.82 -8.26
C ALA A 15 -10.67 2.92 -7.63
N LEU A 16 -11.73 2.61 -8.37
CA LEU A 16 -13.09 2.57 -7.84
C LEU A 16 -13.28 1.49 -6.77
N GLU A 17 -12.72 0.28 -6.98
CA GLU A 17 -12.72 -0.80 -6.00
C GLU A 17 -12.00 -0.39 -4.72
N ILE A 18 -10.82 0.22 -4.83
CA ILE A 18 -10.05 0.75 -3.70
C ILE A 18 -10.88 1.77 -2.92
N ARG A 19 -11.52 2.75 -3.58
CA ARG A 19 -12.39 3.73 -2.92
C ARG A 19 -13.54 3.08 -2.14
N ARG A 20 -14.20 2.10 -2.73
CA ARG A 20 -15.29 1.38 -2.07
C ARG A 20 -14.81 0.64 -0.83
N THR A 21 -13.63 0.02 -0.91
CA THR A 21 -13.00 -0.68 0.22
C THR A 21 -12.62 0.31 1.33
N VAL A 22 -12.01 1.45 0.99
CA VAL A 22 -11.69 2.53 1.94
C VAL A 22 -12.96 3.01 2.69
N LEU A 23 -14.05 3.24 1.97
CA LEU A 23 -15.31 3.65 2.60
C LEU A 23 -15.87 2.58 3.56
N ARG A 24 -15.73 1.29 3.21
CA ARG A 24 -16.12 0.19 4.10
C ARG A 24 -15.27 0.15 5.36
N MET A 25 -13.95 0.29 5.24
CA MET A 25 -13.02 0.33 6.37
C MET A 25 -13.38 1.45 7.35
N CYS A 26 -13.74 2.62 6.84
CA CYS A 26 -14.10 3.78 7.68
C CYS A 26 -15.50 3.70 8.28
N ARG A 27 -16.37 2.78 7.85
CA ARG A 27 -17.78 2.76 8.22
C ARG A 27 -18.02 2.62 9.72
N ALA A 28 -17.24 1.77 10.39
CA ALA A 28 -17.49 1.44 11.79
C ALA A 28 -16.82 2.42 12.77
N ARG A 29 -15.65 2.94 12.43
CA ARG A 29 -14.78 3.67 13.37
C ARG A 29 -14.25 4.99 12.84
N GLY A 30 -14.60 5.37 11.62
CA GLY A 30 -13.99 6.52 10.94
C GLY A 30 -12.59 6.21 10.44
N GLY A 31 -11.76 7.24 10.30
CA GLY A 31 -10.37 7.13 9.87
C GLY A 31 -10.06 8.07 8.69
N TYR A 32 -9.00 7.76 7.98
CA TYR A 32 -8.43 8.64 6.95
C TYR A 32 -9.07 8.44 5.57
N ALA A 33 -10.41 8.52 5.50
CA ALA A 33 -11.16 8.30 4.25
C ALA A 33 -10.75 9.27 3.14
N GLY A 34 -10.52 10.55 3.48
CA GLY A 34 -10.12 11.58 2.51
C GLY A 34 -8.82 11.21 1.80
N GLN A 35 -7.79 10.82 2.54
CA GLN A 35 -6.50 10.39 2.01
C GLN A 35 -6.67 9.13 1.15
N GLY A 36 -7.36 8.13 1.67
CA GLY A 36 -7.59 6.89 0.94
C GLY A 36 -8.32 7.08 -0.38
N ILE A 37 -9.31 7.97 -0.43
CA ILE A 37 -10.04 8.30 -1.66
C ILE A 37 -9.17 9.08 -2.64
N ALA A 38 -8.40 10.06 -2.14
CA ALA A 38 -7.56 10.91 -2.99
C ALA A 38 -6.40 10.13 -3.65
N LEU A 39 -5.89 9.10 -3.01
CA LEU A 39 -4.74 8.31 -3.47
C LEU A 39 -5.13 7.04 -4.23
N ALA A 40 -6.42 6.81 -4.50
CA ALA A 40 -6.88 5.56 -5.08
C ALA A 40 -6.30 5.29 -6.48
N GLU A 41 -6.19 6.31 -7.35
CA GLU A 41 -5.58 6.19 -8.66
C GLU A 41 -4.08 5.92 -8.57
N LEU A 42 -3.39 6.62 -7.66
CA LEU A 42 -1.97 6.42 -7.44
C LEU A 42 -1.70 4.98 -6.98
N ALA A 43 -2.47 4.48 -6.01
CA ALA A 43 -2.36 3.10 -5.54
C ALA A 43 -2.69 2.10 -6.66
N ALA A 44 -3.72 2.36 -7.45
CA ALA A 44 -4.05 1.51 -8.60
C ALA A 44 -2.89 1.47 -9.61
N CYS A 45 -2.29 2.60 -9.95
CA CYS A 45 -1.14 2.65 -10.87
C CYS A 45 0.07 1.91 -10.30
N ILE A 46 0.43 2.16 -9.03
CA ILE A 46 1.60 1.52 -8.40
C ILE A 46 1.42 0.00 -8.36
N TYR A 47 0.33 -0.48 -7.76
CA TYR A 47 0.16 -1.90 -7.48
C TYR A 47 -0.23 -2.73 -8.71
N PHE A 48 -0.98 -2.18 -9.66
CA PHE A 48 -1.51 -2.95 -10.80
C PHE A 48 -0.81 -2.68 -12.13
N ALA A 49 0.00 -1.60 -12.25
CA ALA A 49 0.71 -1.30 -13.48
C ALA A 49 2.23 -1.22 -13.32
N GLU A 50 2.74 -0.72 -12.19
CA GLU A 50 4.16 -0.42 -12.04
C GLU A 50 4.94 -1.50 -11.30
N MET A 51 4.44 -2.00 -10.17
CA MET A 51 5.13 -3.01 -9.38
C MET A 51 5.13 -4.36 -10.08
N ARG A 52 6.33 -4.88 -10.30
CA ARG A 52 6.52 -6.21 -10.85
C ARG A 52 6.25 -7.26 -9.78
N GLY A 53 5.60 -8.34 -10.15
CA GLY A 53 5.24 -9.40 -9.23
C GLY A 53 4.62 -10.60 -9.94
N ASP A 54 4.02 -11.50 -9.20
CA ASP A 54 3.34 -12.69 -9.71
C ASP A 54 1.84 -12.45 -10.04
N GLY A 55 1.36 -11.22 -9.84
CA GLY A 55 -0.06 -10.86 -10.00
C GLY A 55 -0.98 -11.39 -8.90
N ARG A 56 -0.43 -12.02 -7.86
CA ARG A 56 -1.17 -12.64 -6.74
C ARG A 56 -0.77 -12.06 -5.37
N GLY A 57 -0.01 -10.95 -5.38
CA GLY A 57 0.41 -10.28 -4.15
C GLY A 57 1.84 -10.58 -3.69
N ALA A 58 2.58 -11.44 -4.39
CA ALA A 58 4.02 -11.57 -4.19
C ALA A 58 4.75 -10.60 -5.13
N PHE A 59 5.16 -9.47 -4.59
CA PHE A 59 5.83 -8.41 -5.35
C PHE A 59 7.33 -8.66 -5.41
N HIS A 60 7.91 -8.45 -6.59
CA HIS A 60 9.36 -8.41 -6.78
C HIS A 60 9.91 -7.06 -6.33
N ASP A 61 9.25 -5.99 -6.71
CA ASP A 61 9.57 -4.62 -6.31
C ASP A 61 9.08 -4.35 -4.87
N ARG A 62 9.57 -3.29 -4.25
CA ARG A 62 9.24 -2.94 -2.87
C ARG A 62 8.47 -1.63 -2.80
N TYR A 63 7.58 -1.55 -1.82
CA TYR A 63 6.79 -0.36 -1.55
C TYR A 63 7.00 0.11 -0.12
N VAL A 64 7.43 1.35 0.04
CA VAL A 64 7.67 2.02 1.32
C VAL A 64 6.62 3.11 1.50
N LEU A 65 5.86 3.01 2.58
CA LEU A 65 4.88 4.01 2.97
C LEU A 65 5.50 4.93 4.02
N SER A 66 5.78 6.20 3.67
CA SER A 66 6.30 7.20 4.61
C SER A 66 5.21 7.80 5.48
N ASN A 67 4.02 7.99 4.91
CA ASN A 67 2.89 8.59 5.61
C ASN A 67 1.94 7.51 6.15
N GLY A 68 1.96 7.28 7.46
CA GLY A 68 1.12 6.26 8.10
C GLY A 68 -0.38 6.45 7.85
N HIS A 69 -0.84 7.69 7.68
CA HIS A 69 -2.25 8.01 7.41
C HIS A 69 -2.75 7.41 6.07
N ASP A 70 -1.84 7.17 5.13
CA ASP A 70 -2.15 6.60 3.82
C ASP A 70 -2.15 5.06 3.84
N ALA A 71 -1.96 4.43 5.00
CA ALA A 71 -2.04 2.97 5.13
C ALA A 71 -3.38 2.42 4.65
N ILE A 72 -4.46 3.16 4.84
CA ILE A 72 -5.81 2.73 4.45
C ILE A 72 -5.92 2.43 2.94
N VAL A 73 -5.29 3.22 2.08
CA VAL A 73 -5.30 2.96 0.63
C VAL A 73 -4.43 1.76 0.27
N THR A 74 -3.33 1.57 0.99
CA THR A 74 -2.44 0.41 0.83
C THR A 74 -3.15 -0.89 1.21
N TYR A 75 -3.82 -0.93 2.36
CA TYR A 75 -4.66 -2.07 2.76
C TYR A 75 -5.73 -2.39 1.70
N ALA A 76 -6.43 -1.37 1.21
CA ALA A 76 -7.46 -1.53 0.21
C ALA A 76 -6.91 -2.06 -1.13
N ALA A 77 -5.71 -1.63 -1.55
CA ALA A 77 -5.04 -2.15 -2.73
C ALA A 77 -4.60 -3.61 -2.54
N LEU A 78 -4.04 -3.95 -1.39
CA LEU A 78 -3.58 -5.30 -1.06
C LEU A 78 -4.74 -6.30 -0.89
N HIS A 79 -5.92 -5.84 -0.47
CA HIS A 79 -7.14 -6.64 -0.46
C HIS A 79 -7.48 -7.21 -1.85
N ALA A 80 -7.29 -6.43 -2.90
CA ALA A 80 -7.55 -6.89 -4.27
C ALA A 80 -6.62 -8.04 -4.74
N PHE A 81 -5.51 -8.27 -4.03
CA PHE A 81 -4.62 -9.43 -4.21
C PHE A 81 -4.92 -10.57 -3.23
N GLY A 82 -5.95 -10.44 -2.38
CA GLY A 82 -6.32 -11.46 -1.41
C GLY A 82 -5.41 -11.55 -0.17
N ILE A 83 -4.53 -10.54 0.05
CA ILE A 83 -3.64 -10.48 1.23
C ILE A 83 -4.46 -10.22 2.50
N TYR A 84 -5.51 -9.42 2.38
CA TYR A 84 -6.45 -9.13 3.46
C TYR A 84 -7.87 -9.51 3.04
N SER A 85 -8.62 -10.13 3.92
CA SER A 85 -10.06 -10.31 3.72
C SER A 85 -10.82 -9.01 4.02
N LEU A 86 -12.04 -8.90 3.53
CA LEU A 86 -12.85 -7.71 3.80
C LEU A 86 -13.22 -7.62 5.28
N GLU A 87 -13.48 -8.76 5.92
CA GLU A 87 -13.79 -8.87 7.35
C GLU A 87 -12.63 -8.36 8.19
N GLU A 88 -11.37 -8.68 7.80
CA GLU A 88 -10.20 -8.13 8.47
C GLU A 88 -10.13 -6.61 8.29
N LEU A 89 -10.33 -6.11 7.08
CA LEU A 89 -10.28 -4.67 6.81
C LEU A 89 -11.35 -3.88 7.58
N GLU A 90 -12.51 -4.47 7.85
CA GLU A 90 -13.55 -3.85 8.67
C GLU A 90 -13.17 -3.72 10.16
N THR A 91 -12.06 -4.36 10.58
CA THR A 91 -11.46 -4.15 11.91
C THR A 91 -10.49 -2.97 11.99
N TYR A 92 -10.36 -2.17 10.93
CA TYR A 92 -9.45 -1.02 10.84
C TYR A 92 -9.52 -0.12 12.08
N GLY A 93 -8.38 0.06 12.75
CA GLY A 93 -8.27 0.84 13.95
C GLY A 93 -9.00 0.27 15.18
N ALA A 94 -9.44 -0.99 15.16
CA ALA A 94 -10.03 -1.63 16.33
C ALA A 94 -8.94 -2.06 17.32
N PRO A 95 -9.20 -2.02 18.63
CA PRO A 95 -8.28 -2.57 19.62
C PRO A 95 -7.96 -4.05 19.34
N GLY A 96 -6.68 -4.39 19.26
CA GLY A 96 -6.21 -5.74 18.98
C GLY A 96 -6.27 -6.16 17.50
N SER A 97 -6.70 -5.28 16.60
CA SER A 97 -6.62 -5.52 15.15
C SER A 97 -5.19 -5.37 14.67
N ARG A 98 -4.79 -6.19 13.69
CA ARG A 98 -3.55 -5.98 12.95
C ARG A 98 -3.68 -4.94 11.81
N ILE A 99 -4.91 -4.49 11.55
CA ILE A 99 -5.20 -3.44 10.57
C ILE A 99 -5.17 -2.09 11.28
N GLU A 100 -3.96 -1.66 11.59
CA GLU A 100 -3.69 -0.43 12.33
C GLU A 100 -3.87 0.82 11.44
N MET A 101 -4.22 1.96 12.05
CA MET A 101 -4.29 3.24 11.34
C MET A 101 -2.91 3.72 10.86
N SER A 102 -1.85 3.37 11.60
CA SER A 102 -0.45 3.46 11.18
C SER A 102 0.14 2.06 11.23
N PRO A 103 0.55 1.49 10.09
CA PRO A 103 0.88 0.07 10.03
C PRO A 103 2.18 -0.26 10.74
N ILE A 104 2.23 -1.47 11.29
CA ILE A 104 3.41 -2.07 11.90
C ILE A 104 3.88 -3.21 10.99
N GLU A 105 5.10 -3.16 10.49
CA GLU A 105 5.67 -4.11 9.52
C GLU A 105 5.52 -5.59 9.93
N GLN A 106 5.68 -5.89 11.21
CA GLN A 106 5.60 -7.26 11.73
C GLN A 106 4.16 -7.78 11.83
N ALA A 107 3.18 -6.88 11.95
CA ALA A 107 1.78 -7.24 12.10
C ALA A 107 0.99 -7.17 10.78
N ALA A 108 1.44 -6.34 9.86
CA ALA A 108 0.71 -6.00 8.65
C ALA A 108 1.47 -6.48 7.38
N PRO A 109 1.18 -7.67 6.84
CA PRO A 109 1.77 -8.14 5.59
C PRO A 109 1.64 -7.11 4.45
N GLY A 110 2.72 -6.95 3.67
CA GLY A 110 2.76 -6.00 2.55
C GLY A 110 3.25 -4.60 2.91
N PHE A 111 3.66 -4.39 4.16
CA PHE A 111 4.35 -3.18 4.60
C PHE A 111 5.82 -3.49 4.89
N GLU A 112 6.73 -2.75 4.25
CA GLU A 112 8.18 -2.94 4.36
C GLU A 112 8.76 -2.29 5.63
N MET A 113 7.99 -1.42 6.28
CA MET A 113 8.40 -0.71 7.48
C MET A 113 7.20 -0.29 8.32
N THR A 114 7.43 -0.08 9.60
CA THR A 114 6.49 0.62 10.47
C THR A 114 6.42 2.09 10.05
N ALA A 115 5.23 2.54 9.68
CA ALA A 115 4.98 3.92 9.28
C ALA A 115 4.38 4.73 10.42
N GLY A 116 4.51 6.07 10.34
CA GLY A 116 3.92 7.00 11.32
C GLY A 116 4.69 8.30 11.44
N SER A 117 6.01 8.23 11.53
CA SER A 117 6.87 9.39 11.57
C SER A 117 7.05 9.96 10.16
N LEU A 118 6.47 11.13 9.91
CA LEU A 118 6.50 11.75 8.58
C LEU A 118 7.93 12.12 8.18
N GLY A 119 8.29 11.83 6.92
CA GLY A 119 9.63 12.11 6.38
C GLY A 119 10.68 11.02 6.61
N GLU A 120 10.42 9.98 7.40
CA GLU A 120 11.38 8.87 7.57
C GLU A 120 11.43 7.92 6.38
N GLY A 121 10.31 7.74 5.66
CA GLY A 121 10.20 6.81 4.56
C GLY A 121 11.24 6.99 3.45
N PRO A 122 11.53 8.20 2.96
CA PRO A 122 12.55 8.43 1.95
C PRO A 122 13.94 7.95 2.36
N SER A 123 14.34 8.16 3.61
CA SER A 123 15.64 7.71 4.13
C SER A 123 15.72 6.19 4.18
N GLN A 124 14.67 5.53 4.63
CA GLN A 124 14.57 4.07 4.68
C GLN A 124 14.51 3.47 3.27
N ALA A 125 13.72 4.06 2.37
CA ALA A 125 13.65 3.66 0.97
C ALA A 125 14.99 3.77 0.26
N ALA A 126 15.76 4.85 0.53
CA ALA A 126 17.11 5.02 0.01
C ALA A 126 18.07 3.95 0.54
N GLY A 127 17.97 3.59 1.82
CA GLY A 127 18.75 2.50 2.42
C GLY A 127 18.43 1.15 1.79
N ILE A 128 17.15 0.84 1.61
CA ILE A 128 16.69 -0.38 0.93
C ILE A 128 17.21 -0.41 -0.52
N ALA A 129 17.06 0.69 -1.27
CA ALA A 129 17.51 0.79 -2.66
C ALA A 129 19.02 0.61 -2.77
N TYR A 130 19.79 1.19 -1.84
CA TYR A 130 21.23 1.00 -1.79
C TYR A 130 21.62 -0.45 -1.50
N GLY A 131 20.92 -1.09 -0.55
CA GLY A 131 21.14 -2.51 -0.24
C GLY A 131 20.82 -3.43 -1.43
N GLU A 132 19.73 -3.18 -2.15
CA GLU A 132 19.40 -3.94 -3.37
C GLU A 132 20.46 -3.72 -4.47
N LYS A 133 20.94 -2.49 -4.64
CA LYS A 133 22.04 -2.19 -5.57
C LYS A 133 23.33 -2.96 -5.23
N LEU A 134 23.70 -3.02 -3.97
CA LEU A 134 24.89 -3.79 -3.53
C LEU A 134 24.75 -5.28 -3.80
N ARG A 135 23.54 -5.82 -3.78
CA ARG A 135 23.24 -7.23 -4.11
C ARG A 135 23.16 -7.50 -5.61
N GLY A 136 23.32 -6.47 -6.47
CA GLY A 136 23.12 -6.59 -7.90
C GLY A 136 21.66 -6.86 -8.29
N SER A 137 20.70 -6.53 -7.43
CA SER A 137 19.27 -6.71 -7.66
C SER A 137 18.74 -5.63 -8.61
N ASP A 138 17.76 -5.98 -9.42
CA ASP A 138 17.02 -5.06 -10.32
C ASP A 138 15.71 -4.55 -9.70
N ARG A 139 15.48 -4.79 -8.40
CA ARG A 139 14.29 -4.35 -7.69
C ARG A 139 14.18 -2.83 -7.66
N ARG A 140 12.98 -2.34 -7.93
CA ARG A 140 12.62 -0.93 -7.75
C ARG A 140 12.03 -0.71 -6.37
N ILE A 141 12.31 0.44 -5.81
CA ILE A 141 11.77 0.86 -4.53
C ILE A 141 10.85 2.06 -4.80
N TYR A 142 9.57 1.87 -4.53
CA TYR A 142 8.55 2.92 -4.61
C TYR A 142 8.35 3.47 -3.20
N CYS A 143 8.42 4.77 -3.04
CA CYS A 143 8.19 5.43 -1.75
C CYS A 143 7.03 6.43 -1.89
N LEU A 144 5.96 6.20 -1.15
CA LEU A 144 4.86 7.17 -1.04
C LEU A 144 5.13 8.09 0.15
N LEU A 145 5.15 9.37 -0.12
CA LEU A 145 5.33 10.43 0.89
C LEU A 145 4.38 11.59 0.60
N SER A 146 4.10 12.38 1.62
CA SER A 146 3.38 13.64 1.49
C SER A 146 4.37 14.80 1.26
N ASP A 147 3.84 15.99 1.08
CA ASP A 147 4.57 17.25 0.92
C ASP A 147 4.96 17.91 2.27
N GLY A 148 4.56 17.30 3.39
CA GLY A 148 4.81 17.80 4.74
C GLY A 148 5.82 17.04 5.55
#